data_7bea4e4f34c243312a5853a91568fa9f
#
_entry.id   7bea4e4f34c243312a5853a91568fa9f
#
_cell.length_a   1.000
_cell.length_b   1.000
_cell.length_c   1.000
_cell.angle_alpha   90.00
_cell.angle_beta   90.00
_cell.angle_gamma   90.00
#
_symmetry.space_group_name_H-M   'P 1'
#
loop_
_entity.id
_entity.type
_entity.pdbx_description
1 polymer ?
#
loop_
_entity_poly.entity_id
_entity_poly.type
_entity_poly.pdbx_seq_one_letter_code
_entity_poly.pdbx_strand_id
1 'polypeptide(L)'
;SRDIRDLKLTKVSLNGGKQKYVIHRQDEDGMSEKYIRVLRDGYMSMDMAQNILVIKTVSGMAMAVAVAVDAMKWNEVVGCIAGDDTIMCAIRTVEDTVTVMDKIRKIVSKKD
;
A
#
# COMPACT_ATOMS: atom_id res chain seq x y z
N SER A 1 0.09 15.64 -0.91
CA SER A 1 0.09 15.39 -1.30
C SER A 1 0.27 15.20 -1.44
N ARG A 2 0.64 15.06 -1.30
CA ARG A 2 1.01 14.62 -1.62
C ARG A 2 1.60 14.65 -2.30
N ASP A 3 2.24 14.87 -2.64
CA ASP A 3 2.88 14.82 -3.48
C ASP A 3 3.48 15.20 -3.52
N ILE A 4 3.55 15.43 -3.06
CA ILE A 4 4.13 15.49 -3.22
C ILE A 4 4.32 15.67 -2.55
N ARG A 5 4.20 15.57 -1.92
CA ARG A 5 4.32 15.38 -1.52
C ARG A 5 4.61 14.94 -1.11
N ASP A 6 4.89 14.79 -1.12
CA ASP A 6 5.41 14.20 -1.16
C ASP A 6 5.98 14.31 -1.03
N LEU A 7 6.09 14.70 -0.72
CA LEU A 7 6.72 14.73 -0.93
C LEU A 7 7.20 15.13 -0.42
N LYS A 8 7.44 15.28 0.17
CA LYS A 8 7.91 15.49 0.41
C LYS A 8 8.50 15.87 0.04
N LEU A 9 8.77 16.03 -0.43
CA LEU A 9 9.28 16.22 -1.08
C LEU A 9 9.38 16.70 -1.60
N THR A 10 9.41 17.09 -1.44
CA THR A 10 9.60 17.49 -2.01
C THR A 10 10.07 18.18 -2.53
N LYS A 11 10.46 18.63 -2.45
CA LYS A 11 10.93 19.13 -2.97
C LYS A 11 11.78 19.52 -3.17
N VAL A 12 12.35 19.71 -3.22
CA VAL A 12 13.14 20.00 -3.43
C VAL A 12 13.85 20.53 -3.75
N SER A 13 14.36 21.04 -3.85
CA SER A 13 14.97 21.64 -4.19
C SER A 13 15.63 22.17 -4.76
N LEU A 14 15.91 22.86 -5.11
CA LEU A 14 16.40 23.38 -5.65
C LEU A 14 17.28 23.31 -6.51
N ASN A 15 17.74 23.64 -6.94
CA ASN A 15 18.65 23.42 -7.76
C ASN A 15 19.09 22.12 -7.52
N GLY A 16 19.23 21.69 -6.48
CA GLY A 16 19.47 20.34 -6.10
C GLY A 16 18.23 19.52 -6.08
N GLY A 17 17.11 20.06 -6.45
CA GLY A 17 15.86 19.36 -6.39
C GLY A 17 15.80 18.10 -7.22
N LYS A 18 16.47 18.11 -8.35
CA LYS A 18 16.49 16.95 -9.21
C LYS A 18 17.21 15.78 -8.57
N GLN A 19 18.27 16.05 -7.88
CA GLN A 19 19.01 15.02 -7.19
C GLN A 19 18.17 14.41 -6.08
N LYS A 20 17.37 15.22 -5.43
CA LYS A 20 16.51 14.73 -4.39
C LYS A 20 15.50 13.72 -4.94
N TYR A 21 15.02 13.95 -6.14
CA TYR A 21 14.09 13.02 -6.75
C TYR A 21 14.71 11.64 -6.93
N VAL A 22 15.97 11.60 -7.33
CA VAL A 22 16.65 10.33 -7.52
C VAL A 22 16.79 9.60 -6.19
N ILE A 23 17.20 10.32 -5.16
CA ILE A 23 17.35 9.73 -3.83
C ILE A 23 16.00 9.23 -3.33
N HIS A 24 14.97 10.02 -3.56
CA HIS A 24 13.63 9.66 -3.13
C HIS A 24 13.19 8.33 -3.75
N ARG A 25 13.53 8.12 -5.00
CA ARG A 25 13.17 6.89 -5.68
C ARG A 25 13.82 5.67 -5.03
N GLN A 26 15.06 5.79 -4.64
CA GLN A 26 15.73 4.69 -3.95
C GLN A 26 15.06 4.41 -2.62
N ASP A 27 14.67 5.45 -1.92
CA ASP A 27 13.97 5.27 -0.66
C ASP A 27 12.66 4.54 -0.88
N GLU A 28 11.97 4.86 -1.95
CA GLU A 28 10.73 4.18 -2.27
C GLU A 28 10.94 2.69 -2.47
N ASP A 29 12.00 2.32 -3.15
CA ASP A 29 12.28 0.91 -3.40
C ASP A 29 12.52 0.17 -2.10
N GLY A 30 13.34 0.74 -1.21
CA GLY A 30 13.60 0.13 0.07
C GLY A 30 12.35 0.05 0.92
N MET A 31 11.54 1.10 0.86
CA MET A 31 10.29 1.10 1.61
C MET A 31 9.32 0.06 1.06
N SER A 32 9.32 -0.15 -0.25
CA SER A 32 8.44 -1.15 -0.83
C SER A 32 8.74 -2.55 -0.31
N GLU A 33 10.01 -2.90 -0.18
CA GLU A 33 10.36 -4.20 0.36
C GLU A 33 9.91 -4.35 1.79
N LYS A 34 10.07 -3.30 2.57
CA LYS A 34 9.63 -3.30 3.95
C LYS A 34 8.12 -3.53 4.04
N TYR A 35 7.37 -2.84 3.20
CA TYR A 35 5.92 -2.95 3.22
C TYR A 35 5.45 -4.30 2.70
N ILE A 36 6.16 -4.86 1.74
CA ILE A 36 5.85 -6.20 1.25
C ILE A 36 5.98 -7.20 2.39
N ARG A 37 7.02 -7.06 3.20
CA ARG A 37 7.22 -7.94 4.34
C ARG A 37 6.10 -7.79 5.35
N VAL A 38 5.68 -6.55 5.61
CA VAL A 38 4.58 -6.30 6.53
C VAL A 38 3.30 -6.99 6.02
N LEU A 39 3.04 -6.87 4.72
CA LEU A 39 1.88 -7.52 4.13
C LEU A 39 1.93 -9.03 4.34
N ARG A 40 3.06 -9.64 4.05
CA ARG A 40 3.19 -11.09 4.21
C ARG A 40 3.00 -11.51 5.65
N ASP A 41 3.55 -10.76 6.57
CA ASP A 41 3.49 -11.13 7.98
C ASP A 41 2.11 -10.95 8.57
N GLY A 42 1.38 -9.95 8.12
CA GLY A 42 0.12 -9.61 8.75
C GLY A 42 -1.12 -10.18 8.06
N TYR A 43 -1.02 -10.49 6.79
CA TYR A 43 -2.17 -10.93 6.01
C TYR A 43 -2.66 -12.29 6.46
N MET A 44 -3.97 -12.45 6.57
CA MET A 44 -4.56 -13.75 6.85
C MET A 44 -5.53 -14.17 5.74
N SER A 45 -6.46 -13.29 5.38
CA SER A 45 -7.44 -13.61 4.34
C SER A 45 -8.02 -12.33 3.81
N MET A 46 -8.79 -12.43 2.74
CA MET A 46 -9.49 -11.27 2.20
C MET A 46 -10.71 -11.71 1.43
N ASP A 47 -11.63 -10.77 1.29
CA ASP A 47 -12.85 -11.01 0.53
C ASP A 47 -13.30 -9.64 0.00
N MET A 48 -14.20 -9.68 -0.96
CA MET A 48 -14.72 -8.43 -1.53
C MET A 48 -16.22 -8.40 -1.45
N ALA A 49 -16.76 -7.20 -1.27
CA ALA A 49 -18.19 -6.93 -1.37
C ALA A 49 -18.31 -5.80 -2.36
N GLN A 50 -18.65 -6.12 -3.60
CA GLN A 50 -18.68 -5.15 -4.68
C GLN A 50 -17.30 -4.51 -4.83
N ASN A 51 -17.19 -3.21 -4.59
CA ASN A 51 -15.92 -2.50 -4.70
C ASN A 51 -15.30 -2.22 -3.34
N ILE A 52 -15.69 -2.97 -2.34
CA ILE A 52 -15.07 -2.89 -1.01
C ILE A 52 -14.24 -4.14 -0.82
N LEU A 53 -12.97 -3.93 -0.52
CA LEU A 53 -12.07 -5.05 -0.24
C LEU A 53 -11.85 -5.12 1.27
N VAL A 54 -12.14 -6.28 1.84
CA VAL A 54 -11.97 -6.50 3.27
C VAL A 54 -10.79 -7.44 3.46
N ILE A 55 -9.79 -7.00 4.21
CA ILE A 55 -8.59 -7.80 4.49
C ILE A 55 -8.56 -8.11 5.97
N LYS A 56 -8.41 -9.38 6.30
CA LYS A 56 -8.24 -9.80 7.68
C LYS A 56 -6.76 -10.00 7.97
N THR A 57 -6.34 -9.53 9.11
CA THR A 57 -4.93 -9.60 9.48
C THR A 57 -4.76 -10.27 10.83
N VAL A 58 -3.50 -10.55 11.16
CA VAL A 58 -3.13 -10.95 12.49
C VAL A 58 -3.55 -9.84 13.47
N SER A 59 -3.96 -10.24 14.67
CA SER A 59 -4.43 -9.31 15.68
C SER A 59 -3.42 -8.17 15.89
N GLY A 60 -3.91 -6.95 15.86
CA GLY A 60 -3.07 -5.78 16.09
C GLY A 60 -2.32 -5.29 14.88
N MET A 61 -2.40 -5.96 13.73
CA MET A 61 -1.60 -5.59 12.57
C MET A 61 -2.39 -4.89 11.47
N ALA A 62 -3.68 -4.65 11.66
CA ALA A 62 -4.48 -4.07 10.59
C ALA A 62 -3.93 -2.72 10.13
N MET A 63 -3.58 -1.86 11.08
CA MET A 63 -3.08 -0.54 10.73
C MET A 63 -1.75 -0.63 9.97
N ALA A 64 -0.87 -1.53 10.39
CA ALA A 64 0.42 -1.68 9.71
C ALA A 64 0.21 -2.17 8.28
N VAL A 65 -0.69 -3.15 8.10
CA VAL A 65 -0.96 -3.67 6.77
C VAL A 65 -1.64 -2.60 5.90
N ALA A 66 -2.53 -1.80 6.49
CA ALA A 66 -3.17 -0.73 5.74
C ALA A 66 -2.15 0.30 5.27
N VAL A 67 -1.19 0.64 6.12
CA VAL A 67 -0.12 1.55 5.71
C VAL A 67 0.67 0.95 4.56
N ALA A 68 0.92 -0.36 4.61
CA ALA A 68 1.65 -1.03 3.54
C ALA A 68 0.87 -0.96 2.22
N VAL A 69 -0.43 -1.19 2.28
CA VAL A 69 -1.26 -1.10 1.07
C VAL A 69 -1.24 0.32 0.52
N ASP A 70 -1.38 1.32 1.39
CA ASP A 70 -1.34 2.71 0.94
C ASP A 70 0.00 3.05 0.31
N ALA A 71 1.08 2.49 0.84
CA ALA A 71 2.42 2.79 0.35
C ALA A 71 2.66 2.22 -1.06
N MET A 72 1.89 1.21 -1.45
CA MET A 72 2.01 0.66 -2.80
C MET A 72 1.54 1.64 -3.86
N LYS A 73 0.71 2.61 -3.48
CA LYS A 73 0.23 3.66 -4.39
C LYS A 73 -0.52 3.07 -5.58
N TRP A 74 -1.26 2.02 -5.34
CA TRP A 74 -2.07 1.43 -6.40
C TRP A 74 -3.21 2.39 -6.75
N ASN A 75 -3.29 2.77 -8.01
CA ASN A 75 -4.28 3.74 -8.45
C ASN A 75 -5.71 3.25 -8.25
N GLU A 76 -5.91 1.94 -8.24
CA GLU A 76 -7.23 1.36 -8.06
C GLU A 76 -7.81 1.63 -6.66
N VAL A 77 -6.95 1.85 -5.69
CA VAL A 77 -7.37 2.02 -4.29
C VAL A 77 -7.61 3.49 -4.00
N VAL A 78 -8.82 3.81 -3.56
CA VAL A 78 -9.16 5.18 -3.18
C VAL A 78 -8.65 5.47 -1.77
N GLY A 79 -8.79 4.52 -0.87
CA GLY A 79 -8.33 4.69 0.50
C GLY A 79 -8.69 3.48 1.34
N CYS A 80 -8.12 3.41 2.52
CA CYS A 80 -8.35 2.30 3.44
C CYS A 80 -8.59 2.81 4.85
N ILE A 81 -9.36 2.03 5.60
CA ILE A 81 -9.55 2.25 7.02
C ILE A 81 -9.26 0.95 7.73
N ALA A 82 -8.54 1.03 8.84
CA ALA A 82 -8.11 -0.16 9.57
C ALA A 82 -8.63 -0.14 11.00
N GLY A 83 -9.10 -1.31 11.44
CA GLY A 83 -9.40 -1.54 12.84
C GLY A 83 -8.24 -2.27 13.49
N ASP A 84 -8.55 -3.26 14.32
CA ASP A 84 -7.50 -4.05 14.98
C ASP A 84 -6.96 -5.15 14.09
N ASP A 85 -7.87 -5.92 13.48
CA ASP A 85 -7.48 -7.07 12.65
C ASP A 85 -8.22 -7.08 11.32
N THR A 86 -8.84 -5.98 10.95
CA THR A 86 -9.64 -5.91 9.73
C THR A 86 -9.42 -4.57 9.06
N ILE A 87 -9.25 -4.60 7.75
CA ILE A 87 -9.08 -3.40 6.94
C ILE A 87 -10.21 -3.37 5.92
N MET A 88 -10.78 -2.19 5.70
CA MET A 88 -11.72 -1.99 4.60
C MET A 88 -11.10 -1.01 3.63
N CYS A 89 -10.99 -1.42 2.38
CA CYS A 89 -10.45 -0.59 1.32
C CYS A 89 -11.56 -0.22 0.35
N ALA A 90 -11.65 1.05 0.04
CA ALA A 90 -12.57 1.53 -0.99
C ALA A 90 -11.83 1.50 -2.32
N ILE A 91 -12.36 0.75 -3.28
CA ILE A 91 -11.76 0.56 -4.60
C ILE A 91 -12.64 1.25 -5.63
N ARG A 92 -12.06 1.60 -6.76
CA ARG A 92 -12.80 2.39 -7.74
C ARG A 92 -13.90 1.64 -8.43
N THR A 93 -13.67 0.38 -8.79
CA THR A 93 -14.67 -0.44 -9.47
C THR A 93 -14.58 -1.85 -8.97
N VAL A 94 -15.59 -2.66 -9.33
CA VAL A 94 -15.56 -4.09 -9.00
C VAL A 94 -14.39 -4.76 -9.69
N GLU A 95 -14.15 -4.43 -10.94
CA GLU A 95 -13.03 -5.01 -11.67
C GLU A 95 -11.70 -4.65 -11.04
N ASP A 96 -11.58 -3.40 -10.61
CA ASP A 96 -10.36 -2.97 -9.95
C ASP A 96 -10.15 -3.71 -8.62
N THR A 97 -11.24 -4.06 -7.95
CA THR A 97 -11.15 -4.81 -6.71
C THR A 97 -10.52 -6.18 -6.96
N VAL A 98 -10.94 -6.85 -8.02
CA VAL A 98 -10.35 -8.13 -8.39
C VAL A 98 -8.86 -7.95 -8.70
N THR A 99 -8.53 -6.87 -9.40
CA THR A 99 -7.13 -6.58 -9.75
C THR A 99 -6.29 -6.39 -8.49
N VAL A 100 -6.79 -5.62 -7.53
CA VAL A 100 -6.05 -5.39 -6.30
C VAL A 100 -5.88 -6.69 -5.52
N MET A 101 -6.93 -7.50 -5.46
CA MET A 101 -6.84 -8.79 -4.78
C MET A 101 -5.76 -9.66 -5.42
N ASP A 102 -5.68 -9.66 -6.74
CA ASP A 102 -4.63 -10.43 -7.42
C ASP A 102 -3.25 -9.91 -7.08
N LYS A 103 -3.10 -8.59 -7.01
CA LYS A 103 -1.81 -8.00 -6.64
C LYS A 103 -1.42 -8.43 -5.24
N ILE A 104 -2.37 -8.41 -4.31
CA ILE A 104 -2.08 -8.81 -2.94
C ILE A 104 -1.75 -10.29 -2.86
N ARG A 105 -2.50 -11.14 -3.57
CA ARG A 105 -2.21 -12.56 -3.56
C ARG A 105 -0.81 -12.85 -4.04
N LYS A 106 -0.37 -12.18 -5.08
CA LYS A 106 0.98 -12.40 -5.61
C LYS A 106 2.03 -12.03 -4.58
N ILE A 107 1.78 -10.97 -3.83
CA ILE A 107 2.73 -10.54 -2.81
C ILE A 107 2.78 -11.54 -1.68
N VAL A 108 1.63 -11.95 -1.14
CA VAL A 108 1.60 -12.76 0.07
C VAL A 108 1.88 -14.23 -0.19
N SER A 109 1.67 -14.70 -1.40
CA SER A 109 1.93 -16.11 -1.71
C SER A 109 3.36 -16.36 -2.15
N LYS A 110 4.11 -15.31 -2.45
CA LYS A 110 5.48 -15.46 -2.91
C LYS A 110 6.39 -15.80 -1.75
N LYS A 111 7.18 -16.84 -1.91
CA LYS A 111 8.13 -17.25 -0.88
C LYS A 111 9.54 -16.98 -1.33
N ASP A 112 10.35 -16.57 -0.42
CA ASP A 112 11.73 -16.22 -0.77
C ASP A 112 12.68 -17.36 -0.71
#